data_4cbfb778377bff901e5c589c445ec1b8
#
_entry.id   4cbfb778377bff901e5c589c445ec1b8
#
_cell.length_a   1.000
_cell.length_b   1.000
_cell.length_c   1.000
_cell.angle_alpha   90.00
_cell.angle_beta   90.00
_cell.angle_gamma   90.00
#
_symmetry.space_group_name_H-M   'P 1'
#
loop_
_entity.id
_entity.type
_entity.pdbx_description
1 polymer ?
#
loop_
_entity_poly.entity_id
_entity_poly.type
_entity_poly.pdbx_seq_one_letter_code
_entity_poly.pdbx_strand_id
1 'polypeptide(L)'
;ETERRTGLDAGPFSFGITVAGIAVLKSPAMKIKTGKGSVTLVVLLAIWSVSAIASLPGLAVSPILGDLNKVFPKVTDLEIQMLTSLPSLLIIPFVLLSGKLSEGRDKLKILIVGLSIFFLSGVACLFARSMAWLIVISCILGVGAGMVIPLSTGLIVDYFTGDSRVRQLGYSSAINNLTLVVATAVTGYLAEVNWHLPFLVYTLPGISLALSFFLRRSRSTPEPEQSIQMRHKRIDRGKLVGLMLFYFFATYAVLAIAFYASFLVDDYKISSSFSGVLISLFFLAIMLPGLFIDRIIRALKQNVNLVSLGLVCAGLLCVGIFRDK
;
A
#
# COMPACT_ATOMS: atom_id res chain seq x y z
N GLU A 1 14.57 22.81 -64.78
CA GLU A 1 14.37 24.23 -64.47
C GLU A 1 14.07 24.39 -63.03
N THR A 2 15.10 24.70 -62.21
CA THR A 2 15.38 25.94 -61.55
C THR A 2 14.19 26.47 -60.68
N GLU A 3 14.26 26.59 -59.37
CA GLU A 3 15.11 27.60 -58.69
C GLU A 3 15.11 27.38 -57.14
N ARG A 4 16.28 27.58 -56.58
CA ARG A 4 16.53 27.81 -55.15
C ARG A 4 15.84 29.10 -54.68
N ARG A 5 15.32 29.11 -53.42
CA ARG A 5 15.51 30.28 -52.56
C ARG A 5 15.50 29.90 -51.07
N THR A 6 16.57 30.27 -50.46
CA THR A 6 16.90 30.45 -49.06
C THR A 6 15.97 31.47 -48.39
N GLY A 7 15.54 31.18 -47.19
CA GLY A 7 14.86 32.12 -46.30
C GLY A 7 15.10 31.72 -44.84
N LEU A 8 16.19 32.26 -44.28
CA LEU A 8 16.37 32.40 -42.84
C LEU A 8 15.36 33.45 -42.36
N ASP A 9 14.51 33.08 -41.43
CA ASP A 9 13.82 34.05 -40.56
C ASP A 9 14.03 33.68 -39.10
N ALA A 10 14.85 34.48 -38.46
CA ALA A 10 15.05 34.55 -37.03
C ALA A 10 13.92 35.39 -36.41
N GLY A 11 13.17 34.84 -35.46
CA GLY A 11 12.17 35.59 -34.69
C GLY A 11 11.97 34.96 -33.31
N PRO A 12 11.49 35.68 -32.32
CA PRO A 12 12.28 36.16 -31.19
C PRO A 12 12.19 35.20 -29.95
N PHE A 13 13.28 35.19 -29.19
CA PHE A 13 13.39 34.65 -27.87
C PHE A 13 12.32 35.25 -26.94
N SER A 14 11.29 34.47 -26.61
CA SER A 14 10.39 34.76 -25.51
C SER A 14 10.87 33.95 -24.28
N PHE A 15 11.51 34.64 -23.37
CA PHE A 15 11.90 34.17 -22.05
C PHE A 15 10.62 34.02 -21.21
N GLY A 16 9.98 32.85 -21.26
CA GLY A 16 8.94 32.46 -20.33
C GLY A 16 9.58 31.65 -19.20
N ILE A 17 9.51 32.16 -17.99
CA ILE A 17 9.86 31.45 -16.75
C ILE A 17 8.99 30.19 -16.66
N THR A 18 9.51 29.06 -17.11
CA THR A 18 8.88 27.77 -17.00
C THR A 18 9.44 27.09 -15.75
N VAL A 19 8.57 26.94 -14.75
CA VAL A 19 8.83 26.22 -13.53
C VAL A 19 9.51 24.88 -13.84
N ALA A 20 10.72 24.68 -13.35
CA ALA A 20 11.63 23.56 -13.64
C ALA A 20 11.09 22.16 -13.29
N GLY A 21 9.84 22.03 -12.84
CA GLY A 21 9.19 20.78 -12.47
C GLY A 21 8.43 20.07 -13.62
N ILE A 22 8.18 20.72 -14.76
CA ILE A 22 7.31 20.16 -15.82
C ILE A 22 8.11 19.57 -17.00
N ALA A 23 9.40 19.85 -17.10
CA ALA A 23 10.23 19.41 -18.23
C ALA A 23 10.60 17.91 -18.22
N VAL A 24 10.48 17.21 -17.07
CA VAL A 24 10.83 15.78 -16.95
C VAL A 24 9.78 14.88 -17.62
N LEU A 25 8.61 15.38 -17.97
CA LEU A 25 7.49 14.56 -18.49
C LEU A 25 7.39 14.49 -20.02
N LYS A 26 8.32 15.08 -20.76
CA LYS A 26 8.33 15.07 -22.23
C LYS A 26 9.38 14.14 -22.86
N SER A 27 10.01 13.29 -22.07
CA SER A 27 10.82 12.15 -22.56
C SER A 27 9.91 11.14 -23.28
N PRO A 28 10.37 10.42 -24.33
CA PRO A 28 9.57 9.38 -25.00
C PRO A 28 9.10 8.37 -23.96
N ALA A 29 7.81 8.42 -23.64
CA ALA A 29 7.23 7.69 -22.53
C ALA A 29 7.48 6.20 -22.74
N MET A 30 8.33 5.59 -21.91
CA MET A 30 8.60 4.17 -21.94
C MET A 30 7.27 3.42 -21.79
N LYS A 31 6.83 2.79 -22.87
CA LYS A 31 5.57 2.06 -22.93
C LYS A 31 5.78 0.64 -22.43
N ILE A 32 5.01 0.22 -21.46
CA ILE A 32 5.06 -1.11 -20.84
C ILE A 32 3.87 -1.93 -21.33
N LYS A 33 4.16 -3.13 -21.85
CA LYS A 33 3.13 -4.05 -22.35
C LYS A 33 2.24 -4.56 -21.20
N THR A 34 0.92 -4.46 -21.37
CA THR A 34 -0.07 -4.83 -20.35
C THR A 34 -0.80 -6.14 -20.64
N GLY A 35 -0.57 -6.74 -21.82
CA GLY A 35 -1.35 -7.86 -22.32
C GLY A 35 -2.62 -7.45 -23.08
N LYS A 36 -3.12 -6.22 -22.86
CA LYS A 36 -4.22 -5.60 -23.66
C LYS A 36 -3.75 -4.41 -24.51
N GLY A 37 -2.53 -3.92 -24.28
CA GLY A 37 -2.00 -2.73 -24.93
C GLY A 37 -0.71 -2.30 -24.26
N SER A 38 -0.48 -0.98 -24.13
CA SER A 38 0.68 -0.42 -23.45
C SER A 38 0.27 0.74 -22.55
N VAL A 39 0.82 0.80 -21.36
CA VAL A 39 0.66 1.93 -20.42
C VAL A 39 1.96 2.72 -20.30
N THR A 40 1.85 4.00 -20.02
CA THR A 40 3.00 4.85 -19.74
C THR A 40 3.59 4.53 -18.37
N LEU A 41 4.90 4.74 -18.19
CA LEU A 41 5.57 4.56 -16.92
C LEU A 41 4.91 5.36 -15.78
N VAL A 42 4.41 6.56 -16.06
CA VAL A 42 3.73 7.41 -15.06
C VAL A 42 2.46 6.75 -14.51
N VAL A 43 1.67 6.09 -15.38
CA VAL A 43 0.49 5.34 -14.96
C VAL A 43 0.87 4.16 -14.07
N LEU A 44 1.95 3.43 -14.43
CA LEU A 44 2.45 2.33 -13.62
C LEU A 44 2.93 2.81 -12.25
N LEU A 45 3.71 3.90 -12.19
CA LEU A 45 4.17 4.49 -10.94
C LEU A 45 3.00 4.96 -10.07
N ALA A 46 1.94 5.52 -10.68
CA ALA A 46 0.74 5.90 -9.95
C ALA A 46 0.02 4.67 -9.35
N ILE A 47 -0.10 3.57 -10.09
CA ILE A 47 -0.69 2.31 -9.58
C ILE A 47 0.15 1.75 -8.43
N TRP A 48 1.48 1.72 -8.57
CA TRP A 48 2.39 1.23 -7.55
C TRP A 48 2.39 2.13 -6.30
N SER A 49 2.29 3.46 -6.45
CA SER A 49 2.21 4.37 -5.31
C SER A 49 0.94 4.15 -4.47
N VAL A 50 -0.19 3.87 -5.12
CA VAL A 50 -1.44 3.51 -4.41
C VAL A 50 -1.29 2.18 -3.67
N SER A 51 -0.59 1.21 -4.28
CA SER A 51 -0.32 -0.08 -3.63
C SER A 51 0.63 0.06 -2.44
N ALA A 52 1.61 0.96 -2.54
CA ALA A 52 2.61 1.20 -1.49
C ALA A 52 2.01 1.62 -0.15
N ILE A 53 0.90 2.34 -0.17
CA ILE A 53 0.29 2.91 1.05
C ILE A 53 -0.84 2.07 1.64
N ALA A 54 -1.23 0.97 0.98
CA ALA A 54 -2.43 0.21 1.33
C ALA A 54 -2.41 -0.37 2.76
N SER A 55 -1.23 -0.75 3.28
CA SER A 55 -1.09 -1.37 4.61
C SER A 55 -0.54 -0.42 5.68
N LEU A 56 -0.26 0.83 5.36
CA LEU A 56 0.30 1.80 6.32
C LEU A 56 -0.56 2.00 7.58
N PRO A 57 -1.93 2.09 7.50
CA PRO A 57 -2.74 2.50 8.64
C PRO A 57 -2.65 1.60 9.87
N GLY A 58 -2.48 0.30 9.66
CA GLY A 58 -2.47 -0.66 10.78
C GLY A 58 -1.08 -0.96 11.34
N LEU A 59 -0.02 -0.72 10.58
CA LEU A 59 1.29 -1.31 10.87
C LEU A 59 2.44 -0.30 10.95
N ALA A 60 2.31 0.87 10.28
CA ALA A 60 3.42 1.82 10.18
C ALA A 60 3.85 2.40 11.53
N VAL A 61 2.93 2.63 12.45
CA VAL A 61 3.22 3.20 13.79
C VAL A 61 3.28 2.17 14.91
N SER A 62 3.22 0.88 14.59
CA SER A 62 3.31 -0.17 15.62
C SER A 62 4.59 -0.10 16.46
N PRO A 63 5.77 0.31 15.95
CA PRO A 63 6.99 0.38 16.75
C PRO A 63 6.94 1.37 17.91
N ILE A 64 6.06 2.39 17.83
CA ILE A 64 6.02 3.48 18.82
C ILE A 64 4.95 3.30 19.89
N LEU A 65 4.12 2.27 19.82
CA LEU A 65 3.00 2.10 20.75
C LEU A 65 3.44 2.02 22.20
N GLY A 66 4.58 1.36 22.49
CA GLY A 66 5.15 1.30 23.84
C GLY A 66 5.67 2.65 24.34
N ASP A 67 6.18 3.53 23.48
CA ASP A 67 6.67 4.84 23.88
C ASP A 67 5.55 5.85 24.13
N LEU A 68 4.37 5.65 23.56
CA LEU A 68 3.20 6.51 23.80
C LEU A 68 2.76 6.47 25.28
N ASN A 69 3.00 5.37 26.00
CA ASN A 69 2.79 5.30 27.45
C ASN A 69 3.64 6.33 28.23
N LYS A 70 4.87 6.58 27.75
CA LYS A 70 5.77 7.56 28.38
C LYS A 70 5.31 8.99 28.13
N VAL A 71 4.70 9.25 26.98
CA VAL A 71 4.19 10.57 26.57
C VAL A 71 2.84 10.87 27.22
N PHE A 72 2.00 9.87 27.37
CA PHE A 72 0.65 9.98 27.93
C PHE A 72 0.47 9.08 29.17
N PRO A 73 1.10 9.39 30.31
CA PRO A 73 1.13 8.50 31.49
C PRO A 73 -0.23 8.25 32.15
N LYS A 74 -1.27 8.99 31.76
CA LYS A 74 -2.64 8.83 32.26
C LYS A 74 -3.52 7.96 31.35
N VAL A 75 -2.98 7.53 30.20
CA VAL A 75 -3.69 6.75 29.20
C VAL A 75 -3.47 5.27 29.47
N THR A 76 -4.50 4.48 29.31
CA THR A 76 -4.43 3.03 29.50
C THR A 76 -3.82 2.35 28.26
N ASP A 77 -3.20 1.18 28.44
CA ASP A 77 -2.67 0.38 27.33
C ASP A 77 -3.76 0.03 26.29
N LEU A 78 -5.02 -0.10 26.76
CA LEU A 78 -6.15 -0.30 25.87
C LEU A 78 -6.36 0.88 24.92
N GLU A 79 -6.29 2.12 25.42
CA GLU A 79 -6.44 3.32 24.58
C GLU A 79 -5.31 3.45 23.56
N ILE A 80 -4.09 3.04 23.93
CA ILE A 80 -2.95 3.01 23.00
C ILE A 80 -3.18 1.96 21.91
N GLN A 81 -3.66 0.78 22.24
CA GLN A 81 -4.00 -0.24 21.29
C GLN A 81 -5.17 0.16 20.38
N MET A 82 -6.11 0.98 20.85
CA MET A 82 -7.20 1.53 20.04
C MET A 82 -6.68 2.41 18.90
N LEU A 83 -5.48 2.98 18.99
CA LEU A 83 -4.87 3.78 17.93
C LEU A 83 -4.66 2.97 16.64
N THR A 84 -4.43 1.68 16.72
CA THR A 84 -4.24 0.79 15.56
C THR A 84 -5.46 -0.10 15.30
N SER A 85 -6.17 -0.52 16.32
CA SER A 85 -7.30 -1.45 16.19
C SER A 85 -8.57 -0.76 15.68
N LEU A 86 -8.91 0.44 16.14
CA LEU A 86 -10.10 1.17 15.68
C LEU A 86 -10.03 1.57 14.19
N PRO A 87 -8.92 2.15 13.68
CA PRO A 87 -8.78 2.35 12.25
C PRO A 87 -8.95 1.06 11.44
N SER A 88 -8.34 -0.04 11.92
CA SER A 88 -8.44 -1.35 11.26
C SER A 88 -9.87 -1.87 11.22
N LEU A 89 -10.64 -1.66 12.29
CA LEU A 89 -12.06 -1.98 12.34
C LEU A 89 -12.88 -1.17 11.33
N LEU A 90 -12.59 0.14 11.22
CA LEU A 90 -13.28 1.02 10.27
C LEU A 90 -12.90 0.76 8.81
N ILE A 91 -11.70 0.24 8.53
CA ILE A 91 -11.32 -0.20 7.19
C ILE A 91 -12.35 -1.18 6.62
N ILE A 92 -12.85 -2.13 7.41
CA ILE A 92 -13.73 -3.23 6.94
C ILE A 92 -14.99 -2.72 6.24
N PRO A 93 -15.86 -1.90 6.87
CA PRO A 93 -17.08 -1.42 6.22
C PRO A 93 -16.77 -0.53 5.00
N PHE A 94 -15.69 0.26 5.05
CA PHE A 94 -15.34 1.14 3.94
C PHE A 94 -14.68 0.42 2.77
N VAL A 95 -14.01 -0.70 2.96
CA VAL A 95 -13.58 -1.62 1.88
C VAL A 95 -14.81 -2.16 1.15
N LEU A 96 -15.83 -2.62 1.87
CA LEU A 96 -17.06 -3.14 1.27
C LEU A 96 -17.83 -2.04 0.54
N LEU A 97 -17.96 -0.87 1.15
CA LEU A 97 -18.63 0.29 0.57
C LEU A 97 -17.92 0.75 -0.71
N SER A 98 -16.59 0.89 -0.67
CA SER A 98 -15.79 1.29 -1.82
C SER A 98 -15.85 0.27 -2.95
N GLY A 99 -15.80 -1.03 -2.65
CA GLY A 99 -16.00 -2.10 -3.61
C GLY A 99 -17.33 -1.96 -4.34
N LYS A 100 -18.44 -1.80 -3.60
CA LYS A 100 -19.78 -1.64 -4.15
C LYS A 100 -19.94 -0.34 -4.96
N LEU A 101 -19.43 0.79 -4.45
CA LEU A 101 -19.47 2.07 -5.16
C LEU A 101 -18.65 2.04 -6.46
N SER A 102 -17.59 1.24 -6.52
CA SER A 102 -16.72 1.14 -7.70
C SER A 102 -17.35 0.38 -8.87
N GLU A 103 -18.43 -0.37 -8.65
CA GLU A 103 -19.17 -1.05 -9.71
C GLU A 103 -19.99 -0.09 -10.58
N GLY A 104 -20.50 1.00 -10.00
CA GLY A 104 -21.40 1.94 -10.67
C GLY A 104 -20.87 3.35 -10.87
N ARG A 105 -19.66 3.68 -10.40
CA ARG A 105 -19.10 5.03 -10.42
C ARG A 105 -17.64 5.02 -10.91
N ASP A 106 -17.14 6.24 -11.23
CA ASP A 106 -15.74 6.44 -11.56
C ASP A 106 -14.81 6.01 -10.40
N LYS A 107 -14.19 4.84 -10.52
CA LYS A 107 -13.21 4.30 -9.54
C LYS A 107 -12.15 5.33 -9.17
N LEU A 108 -11.71 6.16 -10.12
CA LEU A 108 -10.71 7.20 -9.88
C LEU A 108 -11.21 8.32 -8.98
N LYS A 109 -12.50 8.69 -9.05
CA LYS A 109 -13.07 9.69 -8.14
C LYS A 109 -13.09 9.16 -6.71
N ILE A 110 -13.50 7.91 -6.52
CA ILE A 110 -13.52 7.26 -5.20
C ILE A 110 -12.08 7.15 -4.65
N LEU A 111 -11.11 6.78 -5.50
CA LEU A 111 -9.71 6.72 -5.14
C LEU A 111 -9.18 8.09 -4.68
N ILE A 112 -9.44 9.16 -5.45
CA ILE A 112 -8.99 10.51 -5.10
C ILE A 112 -9.62 10.97 -3.78
N VAL A 113 -10.90 10.72 -3.55
CA VAL A 113 -11.58 11.05 -2.29
C VAL A 113 -10.94 10.26 -1.13
N GLY A 114 -10.77 8.94 -1.27
CA GLY A 114 -10.13 8.11 -0.25
C GLY A 114 -8.70 8.56 0.07
N LEU A 115 -7.89 8.84 -0.96
CA LEU A 115 -6.53 9.35 -0.79
C LEU A 115 -6.49 10.73 -0.13
N SER A 116 -7.45 11.61 -0.44
CA SER A 116 -7.56 12.93 0.18
C SER A 116 -7.90 12.83 1.65
N ILE A 117 -8.86 11.97 2.03
CA ILE A 117 -9.21 11.72 3.43
C ILE A 117 -7.99 11.14 4.17
N PHE A 118 -7.32 10.15 3.59
CA PHE A 118 -6.15 9.52 4.19
C PHE A 118 -5.02 10.53 4.40
N PHE A 119 -4.67 11.32 3.38
CA PHE A 119 -3.62 12.33 3.46
C PHE A 119 -3.93 13.43 4.48
N LEU A 120 -5.14 14.00 4.45
CA LEU A 120 -5.54 15.05 5.39
C LEU A 120 -5.55 14.56 6.83
N SER A 121 -6.02 13.33 7.06
CA SER A 121 -5.96 12.70 8.39
C SER A 121 -4.51 12.47 8.82
N GLY A 122 -3.64 12.01 7.90
CA GLY A 122 -2.21 11.84 8.20
C GLY A 122 -1.53 13.14 8.61
N VAL A 123 -1.82 14.23 7.91
CA VAL A 123 -1.34 15.58 8.29
C VAL A 123 -1.92 16.01 9.63
N ALA A 124 -3.21 15.76 9.87
CA ALA A 124 -3.86 16.11 11.15
C ALA A 124 -3.26 15.37 12.35
N CYS A 125 -2.78 14.12 12.19
CA CYS A 125 -2.10 13.37 13.24
C CYS A 125 -0.85 14.12 13.77
N LEU A 126 -0.13 14.87 12.90
CA LEU A 126 1.06 15.63 13.31
C LEU A 126 0.74 16.79 14.27
N PHE A 127 -0.51 17.25 14.28
CA PHE A 127 -0.97 18.35 15.12
C PHE A 127 -1.80 17.88 16.31
N ALA A 128 -1.98 16.57 16.50
CA ALA A 128 -2.75 16.02 17.60
C ALA A 128 -2.03 16.26 18.95
N ARG A 129 -2.75 16.83 19.92
CA ARG A 129 -2.20 17.18 21.24
C ARG A 129 -2.70 16.27 22.36
N SER A 130 -3.61 15.37 22.08
CA SER A 130 -4.13 14.41 23.05
C SER A 130 -4.39 13.06 22.41
N MET A 131 -4.34 12.00 23.21
CA MET A 131 -4.59 10.63 22.74
C MET A 131 -5.98 10.47 22.14
N ALA A 132 -7.01 11.07 22.74
CA ALA A 132 -8.38 11.02 22.23
C ALA A 132 -8.48 11.62 20.82
N TRP A 133 -7.86 12.78 20.57
CA TRP A 133 -7.81 13.38 19.23
C TRP A 133 -7.04 12.50 18.25
N LEU A 134 -5.93 11.91 18.68
CA LEU A 134 -5.14 11.02 17.84
C LEU A 134 -5.95 9.79 17.41
N ILE A 135 -6.72 9.18 18.33
CA ILE A 135 -7.61 8.06 18.04
C ILE A 135 -8.69 8.46 17.03
N VAL A 136 -9.36 9.61 17.24
CA VAL A 136 -10.42 10.09 16.33
C VAL A 136 -9.87 10.34 14.93
N ILE A 137 -8.73 11.01 14.81
CA ILE A 137 -8.08 11.28 13.53
C ILE A 137 -7.66 9.97 12.85
N SER A 138 -7.13 9.01 13.61
CA SER A 138 -6.76 7.68 13.10
C SER A 138 -7.98 6.89 12.61
N CYS A 139 -9.14 7.05 13.24
CA CYS A 139 -10.40 6.48 12.73
C CYS A 139 -10.76 7.05 11.36
N ILE A 140 -10.65 8.37 11.16
CA ILE A 140 -10.90 9.02 9.86
C ILE A 140 -9.87 8.55 8.81
N LEU A 141 -8.61 8.37 9.23
CA LEU A 141 -7.55 7.79 8.41
C LEU A 141 -7.92 6.37 7.95
N GLY A 142 -8.48 5.54 8.85
CA GLY A 142 -8.98 4.20 8.54
C GLY A 142 -10.10 4.22 7.48
N VAL A 143 -11.01 5.20 7.52
CA VAL A 143 -12.03 5.42 6.49
C VAL A 143 -11.40 5.65 5.12
N GLY A 144 -10.43 6.59 5.04
CA GLY A 144 -9.72 6.89 3.80
C GLY A 144 -8.99 5.67 3.24
N ALA A 145 -8.27 4.95 4.09
CA ALA A 145 -7.55 3.73 3.72
C ALA A 145 -8.50 2.62 3.24
N GLY A 146 -9.62 2.41 3.93
CA GLY A 146 -10.64 1.43 3.53
C GLY A 146 -11.20 1.70 2.13
N MET A 147 -11.31 2.97 1.73
CA MET A 147 -11.70 3.34 0.37
C MET A 147 -10.61 3.03 -0.67
N VAL A 148 -9.34 3.14 -0.31
CA VAL A 148 -8.19 2.99 -1.23
C VAL A 148 -7.81 1.53 -1.46
N ILE A 149 -7.84 0.68 -0.42
CA ILE A 149 -7.35 -0.70 -0.45
C ILE A 149 -7.92 -1.54 -1.61
N PRO A 150 -9.24 -1.65 -1.83
CA PRO A 150 -9.78 -2.47 -2.91
C PRO A 150 -9.48 -1.87 -4.30
N LEU A 151 -9.33 -0.55 -4.38
CA LEU A 151 -9.04 0.13 -5.62
C LEU A 151 -7.58 -0.04 -6.05
N SER A 152 -6.64 -0.23 -5.13
CA SER A 152 -5.23 -0.50 -5.45
C SER A 152 -5.09 -1.78 -6.28
N THR A 153 -5.72 -2.86 -5.83
CA THR A 153 -5.76 -4.14 -6.55
C THR A 153 -6.65 -4.04 -7.80
N GLY A 154 -7.79 -3.35 -7.69
CA GLY A 154 -8.72 -3.12 -8.81
C GLY A 154 -8.08 -2.43 -10.00
N LEU A 155 -7.22 -1.42 -9.79
CA LEU A 155 -6.48 -0.76 -10.85
C LEU A 155 -5.55 -1.74 -11.60
N ILE A 156 -4.85 -2.62 -10.88
CA ILE A 156 -3.99 -3.63 -11.53
C ILE A 156 -4.83 -4.57 -12.40
N VAL A 157 -5.99 -5.01 -11.91
CA VAL A 157 -6.90 -5.88 -12.65
C VAL A 157 -7.47 -5.19 -13.89
N ASP A 158 -7.74 -3.89 -13.83
CA ASP A 158 -8.29 -3.11 -14.95
C ASP A 158 -7.25 -2.88 -16.06
N TYR A 159 -5.99 -2.59 -15.69
CA TYR A 159 -4.92 -2.25 -16.65
C TYR A 159 -4.15 -3.46 -17.18
N PHE A 160 -4.09 -4.58 -16.45
CA PHE A 160 -3.25 -5.75 -16.81
C PHE A 160 -4.05 -7.02 -16.96
N THR A 161 -3.59 -7.94 -17.83
CA THR A 161 -4.22 -9.25 -18.08
C THR A 161 -3.22 -10.39 -18.12
N GLY A 162 -3.70 -11.62 -17.91
CA GLY A 162 -2.88 -12.84 -17.99
C GLY A 162 -1.69 -12.81 -17.04
N ASP A 163 -0.54 -13.29 -17.50
CA ASP A 163 0.70 -13.36 -16.72
C ASP A 163 1.21 -11.98 -16.28
N SER A 164 0.95 -10.94 -17.09
CA SER A 164 1.30 -9.57 -16.74
C SER A 164 0.56 -9.11 -15.49
N ARG A 165 -0.71 -9.50 -15.30
CA ARG A 165 -1.49 -9.20 -14.09
C ARG A 165 -0.88 -9.87 -12.86
N VAL A 166 -0.57 -11.17 -12.95
CA VAL A 166 0.03 -11.92 -11.83
C VAL A 166 1.34 -11.28 -11.38
N ARG A 167 2.19 -10.93 -12.34
CA ARG A 167 3.46 -10.27 -12.09
C ARG A 167 3.28 -8.89 -11.43
N GLN A 168 2.33 -8.09 -11.91
CA GLN A 168 2.06 -6.77 -11.33
C GLN A 168 1.47 -6.86 -9.91
N LEU A 169 0.65 -7.86 -9.63
CA LEU A 169 0.16 -8.14 -8.27
C LEU A 169 1.33 -8.52 -7.34
N GLY A 170 2.28 -9.33 -7.82
CA GLY A 170 3.50 -9.66 -7.09
C GLY A 170 4.36 -8.42 -6.79
N TYR A 171 4.60 -7.57 -7.80
CA TYR A 171 5.34 -6.32 -7.60
C TYR A 171 4.61 -5.35 -6.66
N SER A 172 3.28 -5.24 -6.79
CA SER A 172 2.45 -4.44 -5.90
C SER A 172 2.59 -4.89 -4.43
N SER A 173 2.53 -6.20 -4.19
CA SER A 173 2.75 -6.78 -2.87
C SER A 173 4.17 -6.50 -2.36
N ALA A 174 5.19 -6.67 -3.19
CA ALA A 174 6.57 -6.39 -2.82
C ALA A 174 6.79 -4.91 -2.48
N ILE A 175 6.23 -3.99 -3.28
CA ILE A 175 6.32 -2.53 -3.04
C ILE A 175 5.59 -2.16 -1.75
N ASN A 176 4.41 -2.73 -1.49
CA ASN A 176 3.68 -2.49 -0.24
C ASN A 176 4.50 -2.91 0.99
N ASN A 177 5.10 -4.11 0.96
CA ASN A 177 5.93 -4.58 2.06
C ASN A 177 7.25 -3.79 2.16
N LEU A 178 7.87 -3.39 1.05
CA LEU A 178 9.04 -2.51 1.06
C LEU A 178 8.70 -1.15 1.71
N THR A 179 7.53 -0.61 1.42
CA THR A 179 7.07 0.63 2.06
C THR A 179 6.92 0.44 3.57
N LEU A 180 6.39 -0.70 4.02
CA LEU A 180 6.30 -1.03 5.45
C LEU A 180 7.69 -1.20 6.08
N VAL A 181 8.63 -1.87 5.40
CA VAL A 181 10.03 -1.99 5.86
C VAL A 181 10.63 -0.62 6.15
N VAL A 182 10.52 0.29 5.17
CA VAL A 182 11.05 1.66 5.32
C VAL A 182 10.26 2.44 6.36
N ALA A 183 8.93 2.36 6.33
CA ALA A 183 8.05 3.08 7.25
C ALA A 183 8.31 2.70 8.70
N THR A 184 8.34 1.41 9.03
CA THR A 184 8.54 0.93 10.41
C THR A 184 9.94 1.23 10.93
N ALA A 185 10.98 1.11 10.09
CA ALA A 185 12.34 1.50 10.47
C ALA A 185 12.42 3.01 10.76
N VAL A 186 11.87 3.83 9.85
CA VAL A 186 11.88 5.30 9.97
C VAL A 186 11.04 5.75 11.16
N THR A 187 9.86 5.18 11.38
CA THR A 187 8.99 5.55 12.52
C THR A 187 9.64 5.20 13.85
N GLY A 188 10.29 4.03 13.97
CA GLY A 188 11.03 3.67 15.17
C GLY A 188 12.16 4.65 15.49
N TYR A 189 12.93 5.05 14.47
CA TYR A 189 14.01 6.03 14.65
C TYR A 189 13.49 7.45 14.95
N LEU A 190 12.45 7.90 14.27
CA LEU A 190 11.86 9.22 14.47
C LEU A 190 11.19 9.36 15.85
N ALA A 191 10.69 8.27 16.40
CA ALA A 191 10.07 8.26 17.74
C ALA A 191 11.04 8.67 18.85
N GLU A 192 12.32 8.30 18.74
CA GLU A 192 13.35 8.69 19.70
C GLU A 192 13.64 10.18 19.68
N VAL A 193 13.40 10.87 18.56
CA VAL A 193 13.58 12.31 18.43
C VAL A 193 12.34 13.08 18.91
N ASN A 194 11.16 12.70 18.41
CA ASN A 194 9.89 13.32 18.79
C ASN A 194 8.73 12.39 18.45
N TRP A 195 7.84 12.15 19.39
CA TRP A 195 6.70 11.24 19.25
C TRP A 195 5.69 11.63 18.16
N HIS A 196 5.68 12.88 17.66
CA HIS A 196 4.83 13.31 16.53
C HIS A 196 5.42 12.90 15.17
N LEU A 197 6.76 12.84 15.05
CA LEU A 197 7.43 12.62 13.77
C LEU A 197 7.11 11.29 13.09
N PRO A 198 6.88 10.18 13.80
CA PRO A 198 6.45 8.93 13.20
C PRO A 198 5.19 9.05 12.32
N PHE A 199 4.28 9.94 12.66
CA PHE A 199 3.04 10.16 11.89
C PHE A 199 3.30 10.82 10.52
N LEU A 200 4.52 11.32 10.24
CA LEU A 200 4.90 11.78 8.89
C LEU A 200 4.71 10.69 7.82
N VAL A 201 4.82 9.43 8.18
CA VAL A 201 4.59 8.32 7.24
C VAL A 201 3.17 8.33 6.68
N TYR A 202 2.21 8.83 7.44
CA TYR A 202 0.82 8.97 6.99
C TYR A 202 0.61 10.15 6.02
N THR A 203 1.64 10.92 5.69
CA THR A 203 1.59 11.93 4.62
C THR A 203 1.96 11.37 3.23
N LEU A 204 2.53 10.15 3.17
CA LEU A 204 2.87 9.47 1.90
C LEU A 204 1.70 9.36 0.91
N PRO A 205 0.42 9.17 1.34
CA PRO A 205 -0.73 9.22 0.44
C PRO A 205 -0.83 10.50 -0.40
N GLY A 206 -0.23 11.61 0.02
CA GLY A 206 -0.15 12.84 -0.75
C GLY A 206 0.58 12.66 -2.09
N ILE A 207 1.64 11.84 -2.13
CA ILE A 207 2.37 11.50 -3.36
C ILE A 207 1.46 10.70 -4.28
N SER A 208 0.75 9.68 -3.74
CA SER A 208 -0.20 8.87 -4.52
C SER A 208 -1.37 9.70 -5.02
N LEU A 209 -1.84 10.68 -4.23
CA LEU A 209 -2.88 11.62 -4.64
C LEU A 209 -2.42 12.46 -5.82
N ALA A 210 -1.22 13.05 -5.77
CA ALA A 210 -0.64 13.82 -6.86
C ALA A 210 -0.50 12.99 -8.14
N LEU A 211 0.00 11.76 -8.03
CA LEU A 211 0.13 10.84 -9.17
C LEU A 211 -1.22 10.38 -9.72
N SER A 212 -2.25 10.27 -8.89
CA SER A 212 -3.61 9.88 -9.32
C SER A 212 -4.27 10.89 -10.24
N PHE A 213 -3.90 12.18 -10.19
CA PHE A 213 -4.36 13.17 -11.16
C PHE A 213 -3.84 12.87 -12.58
N PHE A 214 -2.66 12.29 -12.71
CA PHE A 214 -2.14 11.85 -14.01
C PHE A 214 -2.91 10.64 -14.57
N LEU A 215 -3.38 9.73 -13.70
CA LEU A 215 -4.27 8.64 -14.12
C LEU A 215 -5.56 9.18 -14.74
N ARG A 216 -6.15 10.22 -14.17
CA ARG A 216 -7.36 10.87 -14.70
C ARG A 216 -7.15 11.42 -16.09
N ARG A 217 -6.01 12.05 -16.35
CA ARG A 217 -5.66 12.64 -17.65
C ARG A 217 -5.41 11.57 -18.73
N SER A 218 -4.82 10.43 -18.36
CA SER A 218 -4.55 9.32 -19.28
C SER A 218 -5.82 8.59 -19.74
N ARG A 219 -6.89 8.61 -18.93
CA ARG A 219 -8.19 7.97 -19.23
C ARG A 219 -9.07 8.80 -20.18
N SER A 220 -8.66 10.01 -20.53
CA SER A 220 -9.39 10.89 -21.44
C SER A 220 -9.37 10.47 -22.90
N THR A 221 -8.67 9.41 -23.26
CA THR A 221 -8.79 8.72 -24.54
C THR A 221 -9.85 7.62 -24.35
N PRO A 222 -11.02 7.73 -24.98
CA PRO A 222 -12.02 6.67 -24.91
C PRO A 222 -11.50 5.49 -25.75
N GLU A 223 -10.85 4.52 -25.12
CA GLU A 223 -10.85 3.19 -25.69
C GLU A 223 -12.26 2.63 -25.53
N PRO A 224 -12.84 2.05 -26.59
CA PRO A 224 -14.17 1.47 -26.51
C PRO A 224 -14.18 0.48 -25.37
N GLU A 225 -15.08 0.69 -24.40
CA GLU A 225 -15.44 -0.29 -23.41
C GLU A 225 -15.85 -1.56 -24.15
N GLN A 226 -14.89 -2.42 -24.47
CA GLN A 226 -15.22 -3.81 -24.63
C GLN A 226 -15.67 -4.25 -23.24
N SER A 227 -16.96 -4.07 -22.99
CA SER A 227 -17.69 -4.78 -21.97
C SER A 227 -17.29 -6.25 -22.11
N ILE A 228 -16.27 -6.65 -21.35
CA ILE A 228 -16.04 -8.06 -21.13
C ILE A 228 -17.34 -8.46 -20.42
N GLN A 229 -18.26 -9.02 -21.20
CA GLN A 229 -19.31 -9.85 -20.64
C GLN A 229 -18.55 -10.88 -19.80
N MET A 230 -18.43 -10.58 -18.51
CA MET A 230 -18.00 -11.57 -17.53
C MET A 230 -19.06 -12.66 -17.64
N ARG A 231 -18.72 -13.67 -18.47
CA ARG A 231 -19.45 -14.92 -18.53
C ARG A 231 -19.55 -15.32 -17.06
N HIS A 232 -20.75 -15.24 -16.50
CA HIS A 232 -21.05 -15.60 -15.12
C HIS A 232 -20.73 -17.08 -14.93
N LYS A 233 -19.42 -17.36 -14.79
CA LYS A 233 -18.99 -18.68 -14.38
C LYS A 233 -19.44 -18.78 -12.93
N ARG A 234 -20.43 -19.62 -12.66
CA ARG A 234 -20.91 -19.86 -11.29
C ARG A 234 -19.71 -20.16 -10.40
N ILE A 235 -19.41 -19.23 -9.51
CA ILE A 235 -18.33 -19.42 -8.54
C ILE A 235 -18.80 -20.52 -7.60
N ASP A 236 -18.00 -21.57 -7.49
CA ASP A 236 -18.23 -22.64 -6.51
C ASP A 236 -18.05 -22.00 -5.11
N ARG A 237 -19.17 -21.78 -4.44
CA ARG A 237 -19.21 -21.13 -3.13
C ARG A 237 -18.39 -21.89 -2.09
N GLY A 238 -18.35 -23.22 -2.16
CA GLY A 238 -17.57 -24.05 -1.23
C GLY A 238 -16.07 -23.80 -1.39
N LYS A 239 -15.59 -23.77 -2.64
CA LYS A 239 -14.17 -23.46 -2.91
C LYS A 239 -13.80 -22.04 -2.52
N LEU A 240 -14.70 -21.07 -2.74
CA LEU A 240 -14.50 -19.68 -2.33
C LEU A 240 -14.37 -19.55 -0.81
N VAL A 241 -15.32 -20.13 -0.06
CA VAL A 241 -15.31 -20.11 1.41
C VAL A 241 -14.06 -20.82 1.94
N GLY A 242 -13.72 -22.00 1.39
CA GLY A 242 -12.50 -22.71 1.78
C GLY A 242 -11.22 -21.87 1.57
N LEU A 243 -11.11 -21.17 0.44
CA LEU A 243 -9.99 -20.27 0.16
C LEU A 243 -9.96 -19.06 1.12
N MET A 244 -11.12 -18.49 1.45
CA MET A 244 -11.23 -17.38 2.40
C MET A 244 -10.82 -17.81 3.81
N LEU A 245 -11.26 -18.98 4.26
CA LEU A 245 -10.88 -19.53 5.57
C LEU A 245 -9.37 -19.84 5.62
N PHE A 246 -8.83 -20.45 4.57
CA PHE A 246 -7.39 -20.70 4.47
C PHE A 246 -6.59 -19.40 4.59
N TYR A 247 -6.97 -18.37 3.81
CA TYR A 247 -6.31 -17.06 3.85
C TYR A 247 -6.44 -16.40 5.24
N PHE A 248 -7.62 -16.49 5.86
CA PHE A 248 -7.87 -15.97 7.20
C PHE A 248 -6.93 -16.61 8.25
N PHE A 249 -6.89 -17.94 8.32
CA PHE A 249 -6.04 -18.62 9.30
C PHE A 249 -4.55 -18.41 9.04
N ALA A 250 -4.12 -18.43 7.79
CA ALA A 250 -2.72 -18.17 7.43
C ALA A 250 -2.29 -16.74 7.82
N THR A 251 -3.12 -15.75 7.52
CA THR A 251 -2.85 -14.35 7.87
C THR A 251 -2.88 -14.13 9.37
N TYR A 252 -3.86 -14.74 10.07
CA TYR A 252 -3.97 -14.66 11.52
C TYR A 252 -2.72 -15.21 12.22
N ALA A 253 -2.22 -16.37 11.80
CA ALA A 253 -1.02 -16.97 12.35
C ALA A 253 0.22 -16.06 12.20
N VAL A 254 0.39 -15.48 11.01
CA VAL A 254 1.51 -14.56 10.70
C VAL A 254 1.41 -13.27 11.53
N LEU A 255 0.22 -12.67 11.62
CA LEU A 255 0.02 -11.44 12.40
C LEU A 255 0.18 -11.67 13.90
N ALA A 256 -0.29 -12.80 14.43
CA ALA A 256 -0.13 -13.14 15.84
C ALA A 256 1.35 -13.16 16.24
N ILE A 257 2.22 -13.73 15.40
CA ILE A 257 3.68 -13.72 15.64
C ILE A 257 4.24 -12.30 15.62
N ALA A 258 3.84 -11.49 14.63
CA ALA A 258 4.33 -10.12 14.48
C ALA A 258 3.96 -9.22 15.68
N PHE A 259 2.72 -9.34 16.16
CA PHE A 259 2.28 -8.61 17.35
C PHE A 259 2.95 -9.12 18.62
N TYR A 260 3.07 -10.44 18.77
CA TYR A 260 3.74 -11.02 19.94
C TYR A 260 5.21 -10.59 20.03
N ALA A 261 5.92 -10.52 18.91
CA ALA A 261 7.29 -10.01 18.85
C ALA A 261 7.40 -8.58 19.38
N SER A 262 6.44 -7.71 19.11
CA SER A 262 6.42 -6.32 19.61
C SER A 262 6.30 -6.25 21.13
N PHE A 263 5.48 -7.12 21.74
CA PHE A 263 5.36 -7.20 23.20
C PHE A 263 6.61 -7.75 23.87
N LEU A 264 7.26 -8.76 23.27
CA LEU A 264 8.53 -9.27 23.77
C LEU A 264 9.62 -8.20 23.83
N VAL A 265 9.67 -7.33 22.82
CA VAL A 265 10.63 -6.22 22.76
C VAL A 265 10.41 -5.24 23.91
N ASP A 266 9.15 -4.96 24.29
CA ASP A 266 8.79 -4.07 25.38
C ASP A 266 9.17 -4.67 26.76
N ASP A 267 8.92 -5.96 26.98
CA ASP A 267 9.32 -6.67 28.21
C ASP A 267 10.84 -6.62 28.47
N TYR A 268 11.64 -6.67 27.42
CA TYR A 268 13.11 -6.58 27.49
C TYR A 268 13.64 -5.14 27.54
N LYS A 269 12.77 -4.11 27.61
CA LYS A 269 13.13 -2.66 27.63
C LYS A 269 14.06 -2.25 26.49
N ILE A 270 13.82 -2.79 25.30
CA ILE A 270 14.60 -2.51 24.10
C ILE A 270 14.06 -1.20 23.45
N SER A 271 14.95 -0.45 22.79
CA SER A 271 14.57 0.84 22.19
C SER A 271 13.57 0.66 21.03
N SER A 272 12.76 1.69 20.78
CA SER A 272 11.80 1.75 19.65
C SER A 272 12.50 1.60 18.30
N SER A 273 13.74 2.09 18.15
CA SER A 273 14.56 1.87 16.96
C SER A 273 14.79 0.41 16.69
N PHE A 274 15.13 -0.38 17.70
CA PHE A 274 15.34 -1.82 17.54
C PHE A 274 14.03 -2.55 17.21
N SER A 275 12.92 -2.18 17.84
CA SER A 275 11.59 -2.67 17.49
C SER A 275 11.25 -2.38 16.03
N GLY A 276 11.51 -1.15 15.57
CA GLY A 276 11.34 -0.76 14.17
C GLY A 276 12.16 -1.61 13.19
N VAL A 277 13.42 -1.88 13.52
CA VAL A 277 14.28 -2.76 12.70
C VAL A 277 13.77 -4.19 12.69
N LEU A 278 13.37 -4.75 13.83
CA LEU A 278 12.86 -6.12 13.92
C LEU A 278 11.60 -6.30 13.07
N ILE A 279 10.65 -5.36 13.18
CA ILE A 279 9.42 -5.37 12.37
C ILE A 279 9.74 -5.16 10.89
N SER A 280 10.75 -4.33 10.56
CA SER A 280 11.21 -4.14 9.19
C SER A 280 11.75 -5.43 8.58
N LEU A 281 12.53 -6.20 9.32
CA LEU A 281 13.04 -7.50 8.88
C LEU A 281 11.91 -8.51 8.62
N PHE A 282 10.86 -8.47 9.43
CA PHE A 282 9.67 -9.28 9.22
C PHE A 282 8.98 -8.94 7.87
N PHE A 283 8.76 -7.66 7.57
CA PHE A 283 8.19 -7.24 6.28
C PHE A 283 9.12 -7.51 5.10
N LEU A 284 10.43 -7.41 5.30
CA LEU A 284 11.43 -7.79 4.30
C LEU A 284 11.30 -9.27 3.92
N ALA A 285 11.13 -10.14 4.91
CA ALA A 285 10.90 -11.57 4.67
C ALA A 285 9.61 -11.84 3.87
N ILE A 286 8.53 -11.08 4.12
CA ILE A 286 7.28 -11.18 3.35
C ILE A 286 7.45 -10.63 1.92
N MET A 287 8.30 -9.62 1.71
CA MET A 287 8.54 -9.02 0.41
C MET A 287 9.22 -9.97 -0.58
N LEU A 288 10.18 -10.78 -0.11
CA LEU A 288 11.02 -11.63 -0.97
C LEU A 288 10.21 -12.58 -1.88
N PRO A 289 9.22 -13.35 -1.38
CA PRO A 289 8.40 -14.20 -2.24
C PRO A 289 7.65 -13.43 -3.33
N GLY A 290 7.21 -12.19 -3.03
CA GLY A 290 6.52 -11.34 -4.01
C GLY A 290 7.37 -10.97 -5.22
N LEU A 291 8.68 -10.78 -5.05
CA LEU A 291 9.61 -10.49 -6.13
C LEU A 291 9.86 -11.70 -7.04
N PHE A 292 9.82 -12.90 -6.48
CA PHE A 292 10.13 -14.15 -7.19
C PHE A 292 8.87 -14.96 -7.52
N ILE A 293 7.68 -14.37 -7.45
CA ILE A 293 6.39 -15.05 -7.58
C ILE A 293 6.29 -15.87 -8.87
N ASP A 294 6.77 -15.35 -9.99
CA ASP A 294 6.76 -16.05 -11.29
C ASP A 294 7.65 -17.31 -11.27
N ARG A 295 8.76 -17.28 -10.55
CA ARG A 295 9.66 -18.44 -10.42
C ARG A 295 9.06 -19.48 -9.49
N ILE A 296 8.50 -19.04 -8.37
CA ILE A 296 7.85 -19.89 -7.37
C ILE A 296 6.67 -20.63 -7.98
N ILE A 297 5.77 -19.92 -8.69
CA ILE A 297 4.61 -20.54 -9.35
C ILE A 297 5.04 -21.55 -10.41
N ARG A 298 6.06 -21.24 -11.22
CA ARG A 298 6.57 -22.18 -12.25
C ARG A 298 7.23 -23.42 -11.65
N ALA A 299 7.96 -23.26 -10.53
CA ALA A 299 8.63 -24.38 -9.86
C ALA A 299 7.65 -25.30 -9.12
N LEU A 300 6.71 -24.72 -8.37
CA LEU A 300 5.83 -25.46 -7.45
C LEU A 300 4.47 -25.83 -8.09
N LYS A 301 4.06 -25.14 -9.16
CA LYS A 301 2.80 -25.37 -9.90
C LYS A 301 1.60 -25.51 -8.95
N GLN A 302 1.00 -26.70 -8.85
CA GLN A 302 -0.17 -26.96 -8.00
C GLN A 302 0.16 -27.08 -6.49
N ASN A 303 1.43 -27.27 -6.14
CA ASN A 303 1.87 -27.52 -4.78
C ASN A 303 2.22 -26.22 -4.01
N VAL A 304 2.07 -25.05 -4.62
CA VAL A 304 2.39 -23.75 -4.00
C VAL A 304 1.71 -23.61 -2.63
N ASN A 305 0.42 -23.95 -2.54
CA ASN A 305 -0.37 -23.83 -1.30
C ASN A 305 0.11 -24.80 -0.21
N LEU A 306 0.48 -26.03 -0.59
CA LEU A 306 0.98 -27.04 0.37
C LEU A 306 2.35 -26.63 0.91
N VAL A 307 3.25 -26.16 0.04
CA VAL A 307 4.59 -25.72 0.47
C VAL A 307 4.50 -24.47 1.36
N SER A 308 3.64 -23.50 1.00
CA SER A 308 3.47 -22.31 1.83
C SER A 308 2.88 -22.64 3.20
N LEU A 309 1.89 -23.54 3.27
CA LEU A 309 1.34 -24.00 4.55
C LEU A 309 2.39 -24.75 5.38
N GLY A 310 3.18 -25.62 4.75
CA GLY A 310 4.27 -26.33 5.42
C GLY A 310 5.32 -25.38 6.01
N LEU A 311 5.67 -24.31 5.30
CA LEU A 311 6.59 -23.28 5.80
C LEU A 311 6.00 -22.50 6.99
N VAL A 312 4.70 -22.17 6.95
CA VAL A 312 4.02 -21.51 8.08
C VAL A 312 4.02 -22.44 9.31
N CYS A 313 3.67 -23.72 9.15
CA CYS A 313 3.70 -24.68 10.24
C CYS A 313 5.11 -24.87 10.82
N ALA A 314 6.12 -24.96 9.96
CA ALA A 314 7.52 -25.07 10.40
C ALA A 314 7.97 -23.83 11.18
N GLY A 315 7.61 -22.63 10.70
CA GLY A 315 7.89 -21.38 11.41
C GLY A 315 7.24 -21.31 12.79
N LEU A 316 5.95 -21.71 12.91
CA LEU A 316 5.24 -21.78 14.19
C LEU A 316 5.89 -22.78 15.17
N LEU A 317 6.27 -23.96 14.68
CA LEU A 317 6.98 -24.96 15.49
C LEU A 317 8.34 -24.43 15.98
N CYS A 318 9.10 -23.76 15.12
CA CYS A 318 10.35 -23.11 15.52
C CYS A 318 10.12 -22.11 16.66
N VAL A 319 9.14 -21.22 16.53
CA VAL A 319 8.82 -20.24 17.59
C VAL A 319 8.41 -20.95 18.88
N GLY A 320 7.60 -22.04 18.82
CA GLY A 320 7.23 -22.82 19.98
C GLY A 320 8.42 -23.50 20.68
N ILE A 321 9.37 -24.04 19.92
CA ILE A 321 10.55 -24.73 20.47
C ILE A 321 11.56 -23.75 21.11
N PHE A 322 11.71 -22.55 20.52
CA PHE A 322 12.67 -21.55 21.02
C PHE A 322 12.09 -20.60 22.07
N ARG A 323 10.79 -20.70 22.40
CA ARG A 323 10.15 -19.86 23.41
C ARG A 323 10.69 -20.10 24.82
N ASP A 324 11.10 -21.31 25.13
CA ASP A 324 11.50 -21.74 26.48
C ASP A 324 13.03 -21.65 26.72
N LYS A 325 13.77 -21.01 25.83
CA LYS A 325 15.21 -20.73 25.96
C LYS A 325 15.50 -19.24 26.00
#